data_33af757e04c1ad0231606d3c6cada78a
#
_entry.id   33af757e04c1ad0231606d3c6cada78a
#
_cell.length_a   1.000
_cell.length_b   1.000
_cell.length_c   1.000
_cell.angle_alpha   90.00
_cell.angle_beta   90.00
_cell.angle_gamma   90.00
#
_symmetry.space_group_name_H-M   'P 1'
#
loop_
_entity.id
_entity.type
_entity.pdbx_description
1 polymer ?
#
loop_
_entity_poly.entity_id
_entity_poly.type
_entity_poly.pdbx_seq_one_letter_code
_entity_poly.pdbx_strand_id
1 'polypeptide(L)'
;MSLTAFTTDQLEAFDRDGFLVVDEGYISDEQVERMRDRFEAIYREEYETGIRPDEVNWVAGRDPYDRTRQICNGWKADNALAAQVLSERTGRLAAQLMGYDGVRILQDNCIWKPPGVKALGMHQDGAYLDYLDPPEMITCWIALDDTSAEAGTISFVPGSHHWPVSEKNRGEFHAPADWLAPARRANPDGEDAELELAPVVVRAGGASFHHHNTFHGSGPNTAATTHRRALISHLLPAHARFSGRGVDLAYSRYRKRDTDEMDESFFPVVWAADGGRSAWLDGLEAAVA
;
A
#
# COMPACT_ATOMS: atom_id res chain seq x y z
N MET A 1 21.94 -9.47 -4.16
CA MET A 1 22.11 -8.93 -2.78
C MET A 1 20.81 -8.22 -2.38
N SER A 2 20.33 -8.40 -1.17
CA SER A 2 19.11 -7.72 -0.72
C SER A 2 19.37 -6.21 -0.57
N LEU A 3 18.47 -5.36 -1.09
CA LEU A 3 18.52 -3.90 -0.93
C LEU A 3 18.49 -3.53 0.57
N THR A 4 19.51 -2.83 1.04
CA THR A 4 19.62 -2.44 2.45
C THR A 4 19.53 -0.95 2.69
N ALA A 5 19.79 -0.13 1.68
CA ALA A 5 19.66 1.32 1.71
C ALA A 5 19.50 1.86 0.28
N PHE A 6 18.88 3.02 0.16
CA PHE A 6 18.81 3.78 -1.10
C PHE A 6 20.05 4.64 -1.27
N THR A 7 20.45 4.86 -2.52
CA THR A 7 21.53 5.80 -2.89
C THR A 7 21.02 7.24 -2.82
N THR A 8 21.96 8.21 -2.82
CA THR A 8 21.61 9.64 -2.87
C THR A 8 20.74 9.95 -4.09
N ASP A 9 21.11 9.43 -5.28
CA ASP A 9 20.34 9.65 -6.51
C ASP A 9 18.91 9.12 -6.43
N GLN A 10 18.70 7.99 -5.73
CA GLN A 10 17.37 7.43 -5.49
C GLN A 10 16.55 8.28 -4.54
N LEU A 11 17.16 8.84 -3.49
CA LEU A 11 16.50 9.77 -2.56
C LEU A 11 16.10 11.06 -3.27
N GLU A 12 16.99 11.63 -4.09
CA GLU A 12 16.70 12.82 -4.91
C GLU A 12 15.60 12.55 -5.94
N ALA A 13 15.57 11.35 -6.53
CA ALA A 13 14.50 10.95 -7.45
C ALA A 13 13.15 10.86 -6.72
N PHE A 14 13.12 10.28 -5.51
CA PHE A 14 11.89 10.22 -4.70
C PHE A 14 11.39 11.62 -4.30
N ASP A 15 12.29 12.52 -3.88
CA ASP A 15 11.95 13.90 -3.53
C ASP A 15 11.39 14.69 -4.72
N ARG A 16 11.92 14.46 -5.91
CA ARG A 16 11.46 15.10 -7.14
C ARG A 16 10.13 14.55 -7.65
N ASP A 17 9.99 13.22 -7.69
CA ASP A 17 8.89 12.53 -8.39
C ASP A 17 7.76 12.11 -7.44
N GLY A 18 8.03 11.98 -6.12
CA GLY A 18 7.10 11.50 -5.12
C GLY A 18 6.94 9.98 -5.09
N PHE A 19 7.73 9.25 -5.88
CA PHE A 19 7.79 7.80 -5.86
C PHE A 19 9.16 7.29 -6.30
N LEU A 20 9.44 6.03 -5.97
CA LEU A 20 10.66 5.32 -6.38
C LEU A 20 10.32 3.89 -6.74
N VAL A 21 10.80 3.42 -7.90
CA VAL A 21 10.66 2.02 -8.34
C VAL A 21 11.92 1.24 -8.01
N VAL A 22 11.75 0.05 -7.44
CA VAL A 22 12.79 -0.95 -7.16
C VAL A 22 12.53 -2.13 -8.08
N ASP A 23 13.19 -2.14 -9.23
CA ASP A 23 12.89 -3.05 -10.33
C ASP A 23 13.28 -4.50 -10.06
N GLU A 24 14.37 -4.76 -9.35
CA GLU A 24 14.88 -6.11 -9.16
C GLU A 24 14.94 -6.55 -7.69
N GLY A 25 14.36 -7.74 -7.42
CA GLY A 25 14.69 -8.53 -6.23
C GLY A 25 14.42 -7.84 -4.90
N TYR A 26 13.34 -7.04 -4.80
CA TYR A 26 12.92 -6.54 -3.50
C TYR A 26 12.54 -7.70 -2.57
N ILE A 27 11.81 -8.71 -3.07
CA ILE A 27 11.63 -10.00 -2.42
C ILE A 27 12.07 -11.12 -3.37
N SER A 28 12.42 -12.30 -2.83
CA SER A 28 12.87 -13.44 -3.62
C SER A 28 11.70 -14.12 -4.35
N ASP A 29 12.03 -14.90 -5.40
CA ASP A 29 11.05 -15.69 -6.14
C ASP A 29 10.30 -16.65 -5.19
N GLU A 30 10.98 -17.27 -4.21
CA GLU A 30 10.38 -18.13 -3.22
C GLU A 30 9.37 -17.37 -2.34
N GLN A 31 9.70 -16.15 -1.92
CA GLN A 31 8.78 -15.28 -1.19
C GLN A 31 7.56 -14.88 -2.06
N VAL A 32 7.78 -14.61 -3.35
CA VAL A 32 6.69 -14.32 -4.29
C VAL A 32 5.72 -15.50 -4.39
N GLU A 33 6.21 -16.70 -4.61
CA GLU A 33 5.37 -17.92 -4.71
C GLU A 33 4.58 -18.14 -3.42
N ARG A 34 5.25 -18.05 -2.27
CA ARG A 34 4.60 -18.17 -0.96
C ARG A 34 3.50 -17.14 -0.77
N MET A 35 3.75 -15.87 -1.16
CA MET A 35 2.73 -14.81 -1.06
C MET A 35 1.53 -15.07 -1.99
N ARG A 36 1.77 -15.57 -3.20
CA ARG A 36 0.68 -15.93 -4.14
C ARG A 36 -0.25 -16.99 -3.54
N ASP A 37 0.31 -18.06 -2.99
CA ASP A 37 -0.45 -19.13 -2.36
C ASP A 37 -1.30 -18.60 -1.19
N ARG A 38 -0.72 -17.72 -0.37
CA ARG A 38 -1.42 -17.12 0.77
C ARG A 38 -2.49 -16.11 0.35
N PHE A 39 -2.27 -15.36 -0.75
CA PHE A 39 -3.31 -14.53 -1.36
C PHE A 39 -4.53 -15.36 -1.76
N GLU A 40 -4.33 -16.48 -2.42
CA GLU A 40 -5.44 -17.34 -2.82
C GLU A 40 -6.18 -17.91 -1.60
N ALA A 41 -5.44 -18.32 -0.57
CA ALA A 41 -6.01 -18.85 0.66
C ALA A 41 -6.89 -17.82 1.39
N ILE A 42 -6.40 -16.58 1.60
CA ILE A 42 -7.20 -15.55 2.30
C ILE A 42 -8.44 -15.13 1.51
N TYR A 43 -8.40 -15.18 0.16
CA TYR A 43 -9.59 -14.94 -0.67
C TYR A 43 -10.59 -16.10 -0.67
N ARG A 44 -10.19 -17.27 -0.18
CA ARG A 44 -11.09 -18.40 0.14
C ARG A 44 -11.53 -18.42 1.61
N GLU A 45 -11.24 -17.34 2.37
CA GLU A 45 -11.50 -17.22 3.80
C GLU A 45 -10.76 -18.27 4.67
N GLU A 46 -9.62 -18.76 4.18
CA GLU A 46 -8.73 -19.68 4.89
C GLU A 46 -7.71 -18.89 5.74
N TYR A 47 -8.13 -18.46 6.93
CA TYR A 47 -7.34 -17.61 7.83
C TYR A 47 -6.49 -18.47 8.78
N GLU A 48 -5.18 -18.50 8.56
CA GLU A 48 -4.23 -19.33 9.32
C GLU A 48 -4.24 -19.00 10.83
N THR A 49 -4.36 -17.72 11.17
CA THR A 49 -4.37 -17.25 12.57
C THR A 49 -5.74 -17.38 13.24
N GLY A 50 -6.79 -17.68 12.52
CA GLY A 50 -8.17 -17.62 12.97
C GLY A 50 -8.71 -16.19 13.12
N ILE A 51 -7.95 -15.17 12.75
CA ILE A 51 -8.35 -13.76 12.79
C ILE A 51 -8.79 -13.34 11.40
N ARG A 52 -9.99 -12.79 11.30
CA ARG A 52 -10.49 -12.26 10.04
C ARG A 52 -9.82 -10.92 9.73
N PRO A 53 -9.45 -10.64 8.46
CA PRO A 53 -9.01 -9.29 8.03
C PRO A 53 -10.05 -8.22 8.36
N ASP A 54 -9.60 -6.97 8.54
CA ASP A 54 -10.50 -5.86 8.91
C ASP A 54 -11.55 -5.58 7.83
N GLU A 55 -11.16 -5.67 6.56
CA GLU A 55 -12.06 -5.50 5.42
C GLU A 55 -11.82 -6.56 4.35
N VAL A 56 -12.91 -7.09 3.80
CA VAL A 56 -12.94 -7.96 2.63
C VAL A 56 -13.97 -7.41 1.67
N ASN A 57 -13.53 -6.73 0.60
CA ASN A 57 -14.41 -6.04 -0.32
C ASN A 57 -14.93 -6.91 -1.47
N TRP A 58 -14.42 -8.11 -1.60
CA TRP A 58 -14.84 -9.05 -2.63
C TRP A 58 -14.92 -10.49 -2.09
N VAL A 59 -16.03 -11.15 -2.36
CA VAL A 59 -16.27 -12.54 -1.98
C VAL A 59 -16.78 -13.30 -3.21
N ALA A 60 -16.20 -14.45 -3.49
CA ALA A 60 -16.60 -15.31 -4.62
C ALA A 60 -18.08 -15.69 -4.55
N GLY A 61 -18.79 -15.56 -5.67
CA GLY A 61 -20.22 -15.84 -5.77
C GLY A 61 -21.16 -14.77 -5.21
N ARG A 62 -20.64 -13.77 -4.48
CA ARG A 62 -21.42 -12.61 -4.00
C ARG A 62 -21.18 -11.37 -4.85
N ASP A 63 -19.92 -11.08 -5.15
CA ASP A 63 -19.53 -9.82 -5.79
C ASP A 63 -19.21 -10.00 -7.27
N PRO A 64 -19.38 -8.96 -8.11
CA PRO A 64 -19.09 -9.00 -9.54
C PRO A 64 -17.62 -9.39 -9.80
N TYR A 65 -17.40 -10.23 -10.81
CA TYR A 65 -16.06 -10.70 -11.18
C TYR A 65 -15.12 -9.57 -11.62
N ASP A 66 -15.68 -8.55 -12.31
CA ASP A 66 -14.95 -7.42 -12.89
C ASP A 66 -14.55 -6.33 -11.87
N ARG A 67 -14.82 -6.58 -10.59
CA ARG A 67 -14.40 -5.71 -9.48
C ARG A 67 -12.99 -6.07 -9.01
N THR A 68 -12.15 -5.07 -8.78
CA THR A 68 -10.87 -5.25 -8.09
C THR A 68 -11.09 -5.86 -6.72
N ARG A 69 -10.36 -6.93 -6.43
CA ARG A 69 -10.40 -7.64 -5.14
C ARG A 69 -9.43 -6.96 -4.19
N GLN A 70 -9.90 -6.67 -2.98
CA GLN A 70 -9.10 -6.03 -1.94
C GLN A 70 -9.41 -6.64 -0.58
N ILE A 71 -8.36 -6.90 0.18
CA ILE A 71 -8.42 -7.28 1.60
C ILE A 71 -7.52 -6.30 2.34
N CYS A 72 -8.05 -5.66 3.39
CA CYS A 72 -7.27 -4.79 4.28
C CYS A 72 -6.90 -5.53 5.54
N ASN A 73 -5.64 -5.38 5.96
CA ASN A 73 -5.06 -6.07 7.12
C ASN A 73 -5.09 -7.60 7.02
N GLY A 74 -4.68 -8.10 5.84
CA GLY A 74 -4.43 -9.53 5.59
C GLY A 74 -3.34 -10.10 6.50
N TRP A 75 -2.38 -9.25 6.94
CA TRP A 75 -1.33 -9.64 7.86
C TRP A 75 -1.87 -10.20 9.20
N LYS A 76 -3.05 -9.78 9.65
CA LYS A 76 -3.68 -10.32 10.87
C LYS A 76 -4.16 -11.76 10.69
N ALA A 77 -4.50 -12.12 9.47
CA ALA A 77 -5.06 -13.42 9.13
C ALA A 77 -4.02 -14.48 8.76
N ASP A 78 -2.78 -14.06 8.44
CA ASP A 78 -1.78 -14.92 7.83
C ASP A 78 -0.36 -14.55 8.26
N ASN A 79 0.41 -15.53 8.76
CA ASN A 79 1.76 -15.32 9.28
C ASN A 79 2.78 -14.98 8.19
N ALA A 80 2.65 -15.57 7.00
CA ALA A 80 3.56 -15.29 5.90
C ALA A 80 3.36 -13.88 5.35
N LEU A 81 2.12 -13.41 5.24
CA LEU A 81 1.81 -12.01 4.91
C LEU A 81 2.30 -11.07 6.01
N ALA A 82 2.09 -11.43 7.29
CA ALA A 82 2.58 -10.65 8.42
C ALA A 82 4.10 -10.46 8.38
N ALA A 83 4.87 -11.51 8.13
CA ALA A 83 6.33 -11.43 8.06
C ALA A 83 6.83 -10.46 6.97
N GLN A 84 6.12 -10.36 5.83
CA GLN A 84 6.46 -9.43 4.77
C GLN A 84 5.99 -8.00 5.07
N VAL A 85 4.75 -7.83 5.52
CA VAL A 85 4.14 -6.52 5.83
C VAL A 85 4.87 -5.83 6.99
N LEU A 86 5.23 -6.60 8.01
CA LEU A 86 5.87 -6.11 9.24
C LEU A 86 7.41 -6.18 9.17
N SER A 87 7.96 -6.23 7.96
CA SER A 87 9.39 -6.33 7.71
C SER A 87 10.15 -5.10 8.21
N GLU A 88 11.13 -5.32 9.08
CA GLU A 88 12.06 -4.28 9.55
C GLU A 88 12.77 -3.57 8.38
N ARG A 89 13.17 -4.34 7.35
CA ARG A 89 13.81 -3.79 6.15
C ARG A 89 12.90 -2.80 5.43
N THR A 90 11.60 -3.13 5.25
CA THR A 90 10.63 -2.23 4.64
C THR A 90 10.46 -0.95 5.46
N GLY A 91 10.36 -1.07 6.79
CA GLY A 91 10.30 0.07 7.70
C GLY A 91 11.50 0.99 7.60
N ARG A 92 12.72 0.42 7.59
CA ARG A 92 13.98 1.18 7.47
C ARG A 92 14.09 1.92 6.13
N LEU A 93 13.74 1.29 5.01
CA LEU A 93 13.76 1.90 3.69
C LEU A 93 12.71 3.02 3.58
N ALA A 94 11.52 2.82 4.13
CA ALA A 94 10.48 3.84 4.23
C ALA A 94 10.95 5.04 5.07
N ALA A 95 11.59 4.80 6.20
CA ALA A 95 12.18 5.83 7.06
C ALA A 95 13.23 6.66 6.32
N GLN A 96 14.07 6.02 5.51
CA GLN A 96 15.11 6.70 4.74
C GLN A 96 14.52 7.66 3.69
N LEU A 97 13.41 7.28 3.03
CA LEU A 97 12.73 8.13 2.03
C LEU A 97 12.00 9.32 2.66
N MET A 98 11.42 9.14 3.84
CA MET A 98 10.60 10.15 4.50
C MET A 98 11.33 10.94 5.61
N GLY A 99 12.56 10.55 5.96
CA GLY A 99 13.30 11.16 7.07
C GLY A 99 12.70 10.84 8.45
N TYR A 100 12.05 9.67 8.62
CA TYR A 100 11.45 9.28 9.89
C TYR A 100 12.48 8.65 10.83
N ASP A 101 12.40 8.96 12.12
CA ASP A 101 13.20 8.31 13.17
C ASP A 101 12.69 6.91 13.55
N GLY A 102 11.49 6.57 13.14
CA GLY A 102 10.86 5.26 13.32
C GLY A 102 9.60 5.13 12.49
N VAL A 103 9.20 3.88 12.23
CA VAL A 103 8.10 3.54 11.34
C VAL A 103 7.21 2.49 11.99
N ARG A 104 5.89 2.71 11.91
CA ARG A 104 4.85 1.74 12.26
C ARG A 104 3.97 1.41 11.06
N ILE A 105 3.33 0.24 11.10
CA ILE A 105 2.30 -0.11 10.14
C ILE A 105 0.99 0.62 10.48
N LEU A 106 0.30 1.12 9.45
CA LEU A 106 -1.12 1.49 9.53
C LEU A 106 -1.97 0.31 9.10
N GLN A 107 -1.73 -0.17 7.89
CA GLN A 107 -2.48 -1.26 7.27
C GLN A 107 -1.65 -1.92 6.17
N ASP A 108 -2.08 -3.11 5.75
CA ASP A 108 -1.77 -3.66 4.44
C ASP A 108 -3.01 -3.76 3.57
N ASN A 109 -2.76 -3.83 2.27
CA ASN A 109 -3.76 -4.18 1.27
C ASN A 109 -3.26 -5.33 0.40
N CYS A 110 -4.03 -6.41 0.35
CA CYS A 110 -3.87 -7.45 -0.64
C CYS A 110 -4.76 -7.09 -1.83
N ILE A 111 -4.17 -6.62 -2.93
CA ILE A 111 -4.89 -6.22 -4.14
C ILE A 111 -4.72 -7.27 -5.24
N TRP A 112 -5.84 -7.72 -5.79
CA TRP A 112 -5.84 -8.68 -6.90
C TRP A 112 -6.74 -8.20 -8.04
N LYS A 113 -6.15 -8.03 -9.22
CA LYS A 113 -6.82 -7.71 -10.48
C LYS A 113 -6.67 -8.87 -11.47
N PRO A 114 -7.60 -9.83 -11.48
CA PRO A 114 -7.68 -10.80 -12.57
C PRO A 114 -7.92 -10.13 -13.94
N PRO A 115 -7.72 -10.85 -15.06
CA PRO A 115 -8.12 -10.40 -16.39
C PRO A 115 -9.57 -9.90 -16.43
N GLY A 116 -9.83 -8.79 -17.11
CA GLY A 116 -11.15 -8.17 -17.26
C GLY A 116 -11.60 -7.30 -16.09
N VAL A 117 -10.78 -7.12 -15.06
CA VAL A 117 -11.12 -6.28 -13.91
C VAL A 117 -10.96 -4.79 -14.26
N LYS A 118 -11.92 -3.97 -13.82
CA LYS A 118 -12.00 -2.53 -14.06
C LYS A 118 -10.91 -1.74 -13.31
N ALA A 119 -10.80 -0.46 -13.65
CA ALA A 119 -9.84 0.47 -13.06
C ALA A 119 -10.09 0.71 -11.56
N LEU A 120 -9.04 1.17 -10.87
CA LEU A 120 -9.09 1.92 -9.62
C LEU A 120 -8.77 3.39 -9.92
N GLY A 121 -9.62 4.30 -9.47
CA GLY A 121 -9.49 5.73 -9.74
C GLY A 121 -8.24 6.34 -9.13
N MET A 122 -7.71 7.36 -9.81
CA MET A 122 -6.62 8.19 -9.27
C MET A 122 -7.03 8.84 -7.96
N HIS A 123 -6.14 8.83 -6.99
CA HIS A 123 -6.32 9.43 -5.66
C HIS A 123 -4.97 9.75 -5.02
N GLN A 124 -5.02 10.55 -3.97
CA GLN A 124 -3.94 10.75 -3.03
C GLN A 124 -4.34 10.09 -1.71
N ASP A 125 -3.49 9.24 -1.16
CA ASP A 125 -3.74 8.59 0.14
C ASP A 125 -3.89 9.64 1.26
N GLY A 126 -3.14 10.75 1.16
CA GLY A 126 -3.19 11.87 2.09
C GLY A 126 -4.59 12.47 2.31
N ALA A 127 -5.46 12.38 1.30
CA ALA A 127 -6.85 12.82 1.41
C ALA A 127 -7.65 12.06 2.49
N TYR A 128 -7.21 10.88 2.89
CA TYR A 128 -7.91 10.00 3.83
C TYR A 128 -7.29 9.97 5.22
N LEU A 129 -6.22 10.73 5.48
CA LEU A 129 -5.46 10.68 6.74
C LEU A 129 -5.90 11.70 7.81
N ASP A 130 -7.04 12.36 7.67
CA ASP A 130 -7.53 13.40 8.59
C ASP A 130 -7.81 12.89 10.02
N TYR A 131 -7.84 11.58 10.23
CA TYR A 131 -7.96 10.94 11.53
C TYR A 131 -6.62 10.64 12.22
N LEU A 132 -5.48 11.00 11.61
CA LEU A 132 -4.13 10.82 12.11
C LEU A 132 -3.43 12.16 12.40
N ASP A 133 -2.43 12.12 13.26
CA ASP A 133 -1.54 13.23 13.59
C ASP A 133 -0.10 12.69 13.78
N PRO A 134 0.88 13.05 12.93
CA PRO A 134 0.70 13.82 11.70
C PRO A 134 -0.07 13.02 10.63
N PRO A 135 -0.75 13.68 9.66
CA PRO A 135 -1.44 13.03 8.55
C PRO A 135 -0.46 12.65 7.43
N GLU A 136 0.56 11.88 7.77
CA GLU A 136 1.67 11.50 6.90
C GLU A 136 1.76 9.99 6.77
N MET A 137 2.15 9.53 5.59
CA MET A 137 2.29 8.11 5.29
C MET A 137 3.23 7.90 4.10
N ILE A 138 3.88 6.77 4.04
CA ILE A 138 4.54 6.26 2.85
C ILE A 138 3.99 4.87 2.54
N THR A 139 3.80 4.58 1.28
CA THR A 139 3.29 3.29 0.84
C THR A 139 4.40 2.50 0.15
N CYS A 140 4.61 1.24 0.57
CA CYS A 140 5.39 0.24 -0.13
C CYS A 140 4.44 -0.70 -0.88
N TRP A 141 4.58 -0.77 -2.20
CA TRP A 141 3.80 -1.63 -3.09
C TRP A 141 4.72 -2.70 -3.69
N ILE A 142 4.40 -3.99 -3.50
CA ILE A 142 5.21 -5.14 -3.94
C ILE A 142 4.43 -5.90 -5.01
N ALA A 143 5.04 -6.08 -6.19
CA ALA A 143 4.48 -6.86 -7.27
C ALA A 143 4.60 -8.37 -6.96
N LEU A 144 3.49 -9.08 -7.01
CA LEU A 144 3.49 -10.54 -6.92
C LEU A 144 3.32 -11.24 -8.29
N ASP A 145 3.11 -10.49 -9.35
CA ASP A 145 3.11 -10.92 -10.74
C ASP A 145 3.94 -9.95 -11.56
N ASP A 146 4.43 -10.35 -12.72
CA ASP A 146 5.05 -9.43 -13.67
C ASP A 146 4.03 -8.38 -14.07
N THR A 147 4.42 -7.12 -14.04
CA THR A 147 3.50 -5.99 -14.21
C THR A 147 3.66 -5.32 -15.56
N SER A 148 2.54 -4.83 -16.08
CA SER A 148 2.47 -4.03 -17.29
C SER A 148 1.28 -3.07 -17.23
N ALA A 149 1.29 -2.05 -18.09
CA ALA A 149 0.13 -1.16 -18.23
C ALA A 149 -1.13 -1.94 -18.64
N GLU A 150 -0.99 -2.94 -19.54
CA GLU A 150 -2.08 -3.80 -19.99
C GLU A 150 -2.67 -4.66 -18.85
N ALA A 151 -1.84 -5.15 -17.92
CA ALA A 151 -2.28 -5.88 -16.74
C ALA A 151 -2.87 -4.98 -15.65
N GLY A 152 -3.00 -3.68 -15.90
CA GLY A 152 -3.56 -2.70 -14.96
C GLY A 152 -2.67 -2.51 -13.73
N THR A 153 -1.36 -2.29 -13.93
CA THR A 153 -0.42 -1.96 -12.87
C THR A 153 -0.75 -0.61 -12.24
N ILE A 154 -0.18 -0.34 -11.07
CA ILE A 154 -0.23 1.00 -10.47
C ILE A 154 0.52 1.99 -11.37
N SER A 155 -0.03 3.18 -11.52
CA SER A 155 0.59 4.29 -12.24
C SER A 155 0.60 5.53 -11.36
N PHE A 156 1.70 6.27 -11.39
CA PHE A 156 1.89 7.52 -10.67
C PHE A 156 1.82 8.71 -11.61
N VAL A 157 1.46 9.88 -11.06
CA VAL A 157 1.65 11.19 -11.70
C VAL A 157 2.90 11.81 -11.08
N PRO A 158 4.05 11.87 -11.79
CA PRO A 158 5.31 12.40 -11.26
C PRO A 158 5.16 13.82 -10.72
N GLY A 159 5.76 14.11 -9.56
CA GLY A 159 5.74 15.43 -8.92
C GLY A 159 4.40 15.83 -8.29
N SER A 160 3.35 15.03 -8.44
CA SER A 160 2.00 15.38 -7.96
C SER A 160 1.87 15.40 -6.43
N HIS A 161 2.85 14.90 -5.69
CA HIS A 161 2.90 15.02 -4.23
C HIS A 161 3.09 16.48 -3.76
N HIS A 162 3.52 17.37 -4.65
CA HIS A 162 3.58 18.82 -4.42
C HIS A 162 2.25 19.54 -4.73
N TRP A 163 1.26 18.85 -5.30
CA TRP A 163 -0.05 19.44 -5.55
C TRP A 163 -0.87 19.56 -4.28
N PRO A 164 -1.87 20.44 -4.23
CA PRO A 164 -2.82 20.48 -3.13
C PRO A 164 -3.45 19.10 -2.90
N VAL A 165 -3.65 18.75 -1.61
CA VAL A 165 -4.34 17.51 -1.27
C VAL A 165 -5.77 17.59 -1.76
N SER A 166 -6.18 16.57 -2.53
CA SER A 166 -7.51 16.47 -3.12
C SER A 166 -8.58 16.17 -2.06
N GLU A 167 -9.84 16.39 -2.41
CA GLU A 167 -10.94 15.87 -1.61
C GLU A 167 -11.00 14.34 -1.66
N LYS A 168 -11.59 13.72 -0.63
CA LYS A 168 -11.82 12.27 -0.58
C LYS A 168 -12.62 11.81 -1.81
N ASN A 169 -12.04 10.92 -2.59
CA ASN A 169 -12.66 10.37 -3.80
C ASN A 169 -13.78 9.37 -3.43
N ARG A 170 -14.96 9.89 -3.11
CA ARG A 170 -16.12 9.06 -2.75
C ARG A 170 -16.92 8.74 -3.99
N GLY A 171 -16.93 7.46 -4.41
CA GLY A 171 -17.74 6.98 -5.52
C GLY A 171 -17.01 6.82 -6.85
N GLU A 172 -15.81 7.38 -7.00
CA GLU A 172 -14.98 7.23 -8.21
C GLU A 172 -13.74 6.35 -7.94
N PHE A 173 -13.67 5.67 -6.79
CA PHE A 173 -12.53 4.84 -6.43
C PHE A 173 -12.58 3.47 -7.12
N HIS A 174 -13.71 2.76 -7.01
CA HIS A 174 -13.89 1.44 -7.61
C HIS A 174 -14.63 1.53 -8.94
N ALA A 175 -14.00 1.02 -10.00
CA ALA A 175 -14.59 0.91 -11.34
C ALA A 175 -15.17 2.23 -11.92
N PRO A 176 -14.46 3.37 -11.81
CA PRO A 176 -14.93 4.62 -12.38
C PRO A 176 -14.99 4.56 -13.90
N ALA A 177 -15.86 5.38 -14.51
CA ALA A 177 -15.93 5.53 -15.97
C ALA A 177 -14.64 6.14 -16.54
N ASP A 178 -14.08 7.13 -15.85
CA ASP A 178 -12.78 7.74 -16.13
C ASP A 178 -11.92 7.72 -14.88
N TRP A 179 -10.94 6.83 -14.85
CA TRP A 179 -10.08 6.65 -13.70
C TRP A 179 -9.03 7.74 -13.51
N LEU A 180 -8.78 8.57 -14.54
CA LEU A 180 -7.85 9.70 -14.50
C LEU A 180 -8.51 11.01 -14.05
N ALA A 181 -9.83 11.11 -14.10
CA ALA A 181 -10.55 12.34 -13.83
C ALA A 181 -10.18 13.02 -12.49
N PRO A 182 -9.99 12.31 -11.38
CA PRO A 182 -9.58 12.97 -10.13
C PRO A 182 -8.24 13.69 -10.23
N ALA A 183 -7.25 13.08 -10.90
CA ALA A 183 -5.93 13.70 -11.07
C ALA A 183 -5.99 14.88 -12.05
N ARG A 184 -6.79 14.79 -13.13
CA ARG A 184 -6.99 15.92 -14.05
C ARG A 184 -7.58 17.13 -13.33
N ARG A 185 -8.64 16.92 -12.53
CA ARG A 185 -9.27 18.00 -11.76
C ARG A 185 -8.32 18.68 -10.76
N ALA A 186 -7.35 17.94 -10.26
CA ALA A 186 -6.37 18.43 -9.29
C ALA A 186 -5.10 19.02 -9.96
N ASN A 187 -4.96 18.87 -11.28
CA ASN A 187 -3.77 19.33 -12.01
C ASN A 187 -3.67 20.86 -11.94
N PRO A 188 -2.59 21.43 -11.38
CA PRO A 188 -2.43 22.89 -11.28
C PRO A 188 -2.32 23.59 -12.64
N ASP A 189 -1.93 22.85 -13.71
CA ASP A 189 -1.85 23.37 -15.08
C ASP A 189 -3.22 23.36 -15.80
N GLY A 190 -4.27 22.91 -15.13
CA GLY A 190 -5.64 22.83 -15.62
C GLY A 190 -6.09 21.43 -16.02
N GLU A 191 -7.39 21.21 -15.99
CA GLU A 191 -8.00 19.88 -16.22
C GLU A 191 -7.74 19.32 -17.64
N ASP A 192 -7.57 20.19 -18.61
CA ASP A 192 -7.29 19.84 -20.00
C ASP A 192 -5.80 19.60 -20.29
N ALA A 193 -4.91 19.89 -19.32
CA ALA A 193 -3.48 19.63 -19.49
C ALA A 193 -3.20 18.12 -19.51
N GLU A 194 -2.20 17.72 -20.30
CA GLU A 194 -1.78 16.33 -20.38
C GLU A 194 -1.20 15.86 -19.06
N LEU A 195 -1.67 14.70 -18.59
CA LEU A 195 -1.09 14.02 -17.43
C LEU A 195 0.00 13.06 -17.89
N GLU A 196 1.22 13.30 -17.46
CA GLU A 196 2.27 12.30 -17.54
C GLU A 196 1.97 11.16 -16.56
N LEU A 197 2.00 9.92 -17.06
CA LEU A 197 1.79 8.72 -16.25
C LEU A 197 3.04 7.86 -16.25
N ALA A 198 3.49 7.49 -15.05
CA ALA A 198 4.57 6.55 -14.83
C ALA A 198 4.02 5.20 -14.33
N PRO A 199 3.72 4.23 -15.21
CA PRO A 199 3.31 2.90 -14.81
C PRO A 199 4.48 2.15 -14.18
N VAL A 200 4.23 1.41 -13.09
CA VAL A 200 5.22 0.53 -12.46
C VAL A 200 5.31 -0.76 -13.26
N VAL A 201 6.34 -0.89 -14.08
CA VAL A 201 6.61 -2.09 -14.89
C VAL A 201 7.83 -2.78 -14.30
N VAL A 202 7.59 -3.85 -13.56
CA VAL A 202 8.63 -4.63 -12.85
C VAL A 202 8.30 -6.12 -12.96
N ARG A 203 9.32 -6.96 -12.74
CA ARG A 203 9.10 -8.39 -12.54
C ARG A 203 8.46 -8.65 -11.18
N ALA A 204 7.83 -9.81 -11.03
CA ALA A 204 7.39 -10.31 -9.74
C ALA A 204 8.55 -10.27 -8.73
N GLY A 205 8.27 -9.74 -7.52
CA GLY A 205 9.29 -9.47 -6.52
C GLY A 205 9.91 -8.08 -6.58
N GLY A 206 9.61 -7.28 -7.61
CA GLY A 206 9.91 -5.84 -7.63
C GLY A 206 8.94 -5.04 -6.77
N ALA A 207 9.28 -3.79 -6.47
CA ALA A 207 8.48 -2.94 -5.60
C ALA A 207 8.49 -1.48 -6.05
N SER A 208 7.59 -0.69 -5.47
CA SER A 208 7.67 0.78 -5.51
C SER A 208 7.33 1.35 -4.14
N PHE A 209 7.88 2.53 -3.87
CA PHE A 209 7.52 3.37 -2.72
C PHE A 209 6.91 4.65 -3.24
N HIS A 210 5.86 5.15 -2.59
CA HIS A 210 5.29 6.45 -2.95
C HIS A 210 4.83 7.25 -1.72
N HIS A 211 4.97 8.56 -1.85
CA HIS A 211 4.53 9.54 -0.88
C HIS A 211 3.00 9.60 -0.83
N HIS A 212 2.41 9.80 0.34
CA HIS A 212 0.95 9.81 0.53
C HIS A 212 0.18 10.82 -0.34
N ASN A 213 0.84 11.89 -0.78
CA ASN A 213 0.25 12.90 -1.65
C ASN A 213 0.54 12.67 -3.14
N THR A 214 1.24 11.60 -3.52
CA THR A 214 1.42 11.27 -4.94
C THR A 214 0.11 10.74 -5.52
N PHE A 215 -0.42 11.38 -6.56
CA PHE A 215 -1.56 10.84 -7.30
C PHE A 215 -1.21 9.49 -7.92
N HIS A 216 -2.01 8.51 -7.59
CA HIS A 216 -1.84 7.16 -8.11
C HIS A 216 -3.18 6.45 -8.32
N GLY A 217 -3.16 5.48 -9.18
CA GLY A 217 -4.32 4.67 -9.52
C GLY A 217 -3.93 3.52 -10.43
N SER A 218 -4.88 2.81 -11.00
CA SER A 218 -4.56 1.75 -11.96
C SER A 218 -5.64 1.61 -13.02
N GLY A 219 -5.24 1.56 -14.29
CA GLY A 219 -6.11 1.25 -15.40
C GLY A 219 -6.79 -0.13 -15.26
N PRO A 220 -7.72 -0.49 -16.16
CA PRO A 220 -8.30 -1.83 -16.18
C PRO A 220 -7.24 -2.88 -16.48
N ASN A 221 -7.44 -4.12 -16.03
CA ASN A 221 -6.65 -5.24 -16.52
C ASN A 221 -7.27 -5.76 -17.83
N THR A 222 -6.67 -5.41 -18.95
CA THR A 222 -7.09 -5.81 -20.29
C THR A 222 -6.31 -7.01 -20.85
N ALA A 223 -5.32 -7.48 -20.11
CA ALA A 223 -4.56 -8.68 -20.48
C ALA A 223 -5.47 -9.92 -20.53
N ALA A 224 -5.21 -10.80 -21.49
CA ALA A 224 -6.06 -11.97 -21.71
C ALA A 224 -5.97 -13.02 -20.58
N THR A 225 -4.78 -13.17 -19.96
CA THR A 225 -4.53 -14.24 -18.98
C THR A 225 -3.73 -13.78 -17.75
N THR A 226 -3.13 -12.61 -17.80
CA THR A 226 -2.22 -12.13 -16.74
C THR A 226 -3.00 -11.59 -15.55
N HIS A 227 -2.83 -12.20 -14.39
CA HIS A 227 -3.25 -11.65 -13.11
C HIS A 227 -2.29 -10.54 -12.68
N ARG A 228 -2.77 -9.58 -11.89
CA ARG A 228 -1.93 -8.60 -11.21
C ARG A 228 -2.27 -8.59 -9.73
N ARG A 229 -1.44 -9.25 -8.95
CA ARG A 229 -1.50 -9.26 -7.48
C ARG A 229 -0.42 -8.34 -6.92
N ALA A 230 -0.75 -7.62 -5.87
CA ALA A 230 0.18 -6.77 -5.15
C ALA A 230 -0.10 -6.81 -3.65
N LEU A 231 0.98 -6.88 -2.87
CA LEU A 231 0.96 -6.69 -1.43
C LEU A 231 1.42 -5.27 -1.13
N ILE A 232 0.63 -4.52 -0.39
CA ILE A 232 0.84 -3.10 -0.14
C ILE A 232 0.94 -2.87 1.36
N SER A 233 1.97 -2.17 1.82
CA SER A 233 2.14 -1.76 3.21
C SER A 233 2.05 -0.25 3.32
N HIS A 234 1.11 0.26 4.10
CA HIS A 234 0.97 1.68 4.44
C HIS A 234 1.64 1.95 5.78
N LEU A 235 2.64 2.80 5.77
CA LEU A 235 3.58 3.00 6.85
C LEU A 235 3.53 4.45 7.35
N LEU A 236 3.40 4.61 8.67
CA LEU A 236 3.35 5.89 9.36
C LEU A 236 4.67 6.17 10.10
N PRO A 237 4.99 7.44 10.44
CA PRO A 237 6.00 7.70 11.44
C PRO A 237 5.63 7.02 12.78
N ALA A 238 6.61 6.46 13.50
CA ALA A 238 6.35 5.69 14.71
C ALA A 238 5.62 6.48 15.81
N HIS A 239 5.79 7.80 15.84
CA HIS A 239 5.14 8.70 16.78
C HIS A 239 3.70 9.09 16.39
N ALA A 240 3.19 8.62 15.25
CA ALA A 240 1.83 8.91 14.81
C ALA A 240 0.79 8.51 15.85
N ARG A 241 -0.26 9.31 15.96
CA ARG A 241 -1.38 9.15 16.90
C ARG A 241 -2.71 9.32 16.19
N PHE A 242 -3.77 8.91 16.82
CA PHE A 242 -5.10 9.28 16.36
C PHE A 242 -5.36 10.77 16.58
N SER A 243 -5.76 11.49 15.55
CA SER A 243 -6.18 12.89 15.68
C SER A 243 -7.54 12.98 16.36
N GLY A 244 -7.80 14.09 17.07
CA GLY A 244 -9.13 14.39 17.60
C GLY A 244 -10.17 14.74 16.52
N ARG A 245 -9.73 14.85 15.26
CA ARG A 245 -10.51 15.22 14.08
C ARG A 245 -10.72 13.98 13.22
N GLY A 246 -11.69 13.81 12.49
CA GLY A 246 -11.89 12.71 11.57
C GLY A 246 -12.26 11.38 12.25
N VAL A 247 -13.00 10.61 11.52
CA VAL A 247 -13.39 9.24 11.87
C VAL A 247 -13.15 8.37 10.66
N ASP A 248 -12.40 7.31 10.85
CA ASP A 248 -12.23 6.27 9.86
C ASP A 248 -13.11 5.07 10.18
N LEU A 249 -13.73 4.46 9.19
CA LEU A 249 -14.66 3.33 9.39
C LEU A 249 -13.95 2.07 9.85
N ALA A 250 -12.69 1.85 9.39
CA ALA A 250 -11.92 0.65 9.73
C ALA A 250 -11.19 0.81 11.06
N TYR A 251 -10.56 1.98 11.31
CA TYR A 251 -9.59 2.14 12.39
C TYR A 251 -10.12 2.84 13.63
N SER A 252 -11.25 3.56 13.57
CA SER A 252 -11.88 4.15 14.75
C SER A 252 -12.23 3.13 15.85
N ARG A 253 -12.44 1.85 15.49
CA ARG A 253 -12.66 0.74 16.43
C ARG A 253 -11.47 0.46 17.34
N TYR A 254 -10.26 0.89 16.95
CA TYR A 254 -9.02 0.70 17.71
C TYR A 254 -8.68 1.88 18.60
N ARG A 255 -9.46 2.97 18.53
CA ARG A 255 -9.26 4.13 19.41
C ARG A 255 -9.69 3.81 20.83
N LYS A 256 -8.83 4.15 21.78
CA LYS A 256 -9.15 4.11 23.22
C LYS A 256 -9.80 5.44 23.63
N ARG A 257 -10.63 5.44 24.68
CA ARG A 257 -11.40 6.63 25.10
C ARG A 257 -10.54 7.75 25.68
N ASP A 258 -9.48 7.38 26.36
CA ASP A 258 -8.69 8.21 27.27
C ASP A 258 -7.30 8.53 26.74
N THR A 259 -6.98 8.08 25.52
CA THR A 259 -5.71 8.33 24.85
C THR A 259 -5.87 8.40 23.35
N ASP A 260 -4.97 9.13 22.69
CA ASP A 260 -4.83 9.19 21.23
C ASP A 260 -3.79 8.18 20.71
N GLU A 261 -3.18 7.39 21.59
CA GLU A 261 -2.14 6.42 21.23
C GLU A 261 -2.67 5.29 20.32
N MET A 262 -1.86 4.93 19.36
CA MET A 262 -2.08 3.77 18.50
C MET A 262 -1.49 2.53 19.19
N ASP A 263 -2.34 1.56 19.52
CA ASP A 263 -1.95 0.33 20.21
C ASP A 263 -1.08 -0.54 19.29
N GLU A 264 0.11 -0.91 19.78
CA GLU A 264 1.08 -1.70 19.03
C GLU A 264 0.63 -3.14 18.71
N SER A 265 -0.44 -3.63 19.36
CA SER A 265 -1.07 -4.89 18.96
C SER A 265 -1.76 -4.81 17.59
N PHE A 266 -2.12 -3.59 17.16
CA PHE A 266 -2.83 -3.33 15.91
C PHE A 266 -2.03 -2.48 14.93
N PHE A 267 -1.11 -1.66 15.44
CA PHE A 267 -0.26 -0.73 14.70
C PHE A 267 1.20 -0.86 15.18
N PRO A 268 1.84 -2.03 15.00
CA PRO A 268 3.18 -2.25 15.54
C PRO A 268 4.22 -1.32 14.93
N VAL A 269 5.19 -0.92 15.76
CA VAL A 269 6.43 -0.29 15.30
C VAL A 269 7.30 -1.36 14.69
N VAL A 270 7.60 -1.23 13.40
CA VAL A 270 8.38 -2.22 12.64
C VAL A 270 9.86 -1.92 12.61
N TRP A 271 10.22 -0.64 12.80
CA TRP A 271 11.62 -0.19 12.84
C TRP A 271 11.74 1.17 13.54
N ALA A 272 12.83 1.40 14.27
CA ALA A 272 13.24 2.73 14.74
C ALA A 272 14.77 2.85 14.78
N ALA A 273 15.26 4.10 14.65
CA ALA A 273 16.71 4.41 14.59
C ALA A 273 17.46 4.05 15.87
N ASP A 274 16.80 4.02 17.02
CA ASP A 274 17.33 3.59 18.31
C ASP A 274 17.31 2.06 18.49
N GLY A 275 16.88 1.30 17.50
CA GLY A 275 16.71 -0.14 17.52
C GLY A 275 15.38 -0.61 18.11
N GLY A 276 14.48 0.33 18.45
CA GLY A 276 13.15 0.01 18.97
C GLY A 276 12.23 -0.62 17.91
N ARG A 277 11.49 -1.64 18.32
CA ARG A 277 10.38 -2.25 17.56
C ARG A 277 9.41 -2.91 18.54
N SER A 278 8.19 -3.18 18.08
CA SER A 278 7.21 -3.87 18.92
C SER A 278 7.70 -5.28 19.28
N ALA A 279 7.86 -5.55 20.58
CA ALA A 279 8.57 -6.74 21.10
C ALA A 279 7.99 -8.09 20.62
N TRP A 280 6.67 -8.15 20.31
CA TRP A 280 6.05 -9.40 19.85
C TRP A 280 6.45 -9.79 18.42
N LEU A 281 7.05 -8.88 17.63
CA LEU A 281 7.50 -9.15 16.26
C LEU A 281 8.65 -10.16 16.21
N ASP A 282 9.48 -10.25 17.28
CA ASP A 282 10.57 -11.23 17.35
C ASP A 282 10.04 -12.68 17.30
N GLY A 283 8.86 -12.91 17.88
CA GLY A 283 8.18 -14.21 17.83
C GLY A 283 7.62 -14.56 16.45
N LEU A 284 7.20 -13.56 15.69
CA LEU A 284 6.67 -13.76 14.34
C LEU A 284 7.75 -14.24 13.36
N GLU A 285 8.93 -13.63 13.38
CA GLU A 285 10.05 -14.02 12.52
C GLU A 285 10.48 -15.47 12.77
N ALA A 286 10.50 -15.88 14.04
CA ALA A 286 10.83 -17.25 14.43
C ALA A 286 9.77 -18.27 13.97
N ALA A 287 8.52 -17.86 13.81
CA ALA A 287 7.42 -18.75 13.39
C ALA A 287 7.37 -18.99 11.87
N VAL A 288 8.01 -18.15 11.05
CA VAL A 288 7.98 -18.21 9.59
C VAL A 288 9.33 -18.55 8.95
N ALA A 289 10.40 -18.62 9.76
CA ALA A 289 11.74 -19.06 9.37
C ALA A 289 11.79 -20.60 9.25
#